data_48a70869a91c603720b99dd39f8541e8
#
_entry.id   48a70869a91c603720b99dd39f8541e8
#
_cell.length_a   1.000
_cell.length_b   1.000
_cell.length_c   1.000
_cell.angle_alpha   90.00
_cell.angle_beta   90.00
_cell.angle_gamma   90.00
#
_symmetry.space_group_name_H-M   'P 1'
#
loop_
_entity.id
_entity.type
_entity.pdbx_description
1 polymer ?
#
loop_
_entity_poly.entity_id
_entity_poly.type
_entity_poly.pdbx_seq_one_letter_code
_entity_poly.pdbx_strand_id
1 'polypeptide(L)'
;MLTDPEQNALDAFLYHKSKSGAAKALGLAESTIRAALKRVERKGLAPWLSGAITPDHLSVAKTTVQYGPDGEVQREWKRLLPNAEAMTDFVDSLCERAEGTLKIAPTPKVTRQRKDVLAEICCFDAHIGMYAEAGETNSQNYDSDIAVKRIHNTTDALLCRMNNPEHIVVTFGGDMLHADTRSNKTEMSGNVLDVDSRYHMVVEKAVTACYDVVAMASEVAEKVTVVILEGNHSWHSEVWLAQVLRAAYSQCDRVEVVMQRSARKHMVWGDNLLVWTHGDSVAMTKWQGIISTEFAQLWGKTKWRHLKMGHVHHKNARNGKSLVTSDQNGGWVENHGLLVEYLPALSATDAWHASKGFIGSQQAMTGFEYHKKQGLITRLYEPAH
;
A
#
# COMPACT_ATOMS: atom_id res chain seq x y z
N MET A 1 40.52 -31.00 -11.64
CA MET A 1 40.02 -31.78 -10.51
C MET A 1 40.34 -31.03 -9.21
N LEU A 2 39.46 -31.14 -8.21
CA LEU A 2 39.72 -30.61 -6.86
C LEU A 2 40.71 -31.51 -6.14
N THR A 3 41.54 -30.94 -5.30
CA THR A 3 42.29 -31.70 -4.30
C THR A 3 41.41 -32.10 -3.12
N ASP A 4 41.77 -33.17 -2.36
CA ASP A 4 40.98 -33.63 -1.23
C ASP A 4 40.65 -32.50 -0.21
N PRO A 5 41.60 -31.61 0.16
CA PRO A 5 41.28 -30.48 1.02
C PRO A 5 40.29 -29.46 0.40
N GLU A 6 40.35 -29.29 -0.89
CA GLU A 6 39.40 -28.40 -1.61
C GLU A 6 38.01 -29.01 -1.68
N GLN A 7 37.93 -30.33 -1.94
CA GLN A 7 36.65 -31.06 -1.95
C GLN A 7 36.01 -31.07 -0.56
N ASN A 8 36.79 -31.43 0.48
CA ASN A 8 36.29 -31.42 1.84
C ASN A 8 35.78 -30.04 2.30
N ALA A 9 36.53 -29.00 1.93
CA ALA A 9 36.09 -27.62 2.25
C ALA A 9 34.82 -27.24 1.54
N LEU A 10 34.66 -27.69 0.29
CA LEU A 10 33.46 -27.45 -0.52
C LEU A 10 32.25 -28.20 0.08
N ASP A 11 32.40 -29.48 0.36
CA ASP A 11 31.31 -30.33 0.89
C ASP A 11 30.86 -29.85 2.28
N ALA A 12 31.80 -29.48 3.14
CA ALA A 12 31.47 -28.91 4.44
C ALA A 12 30.78 -27.56 4.33
N PHE A 13 31.18 -26.72 3.38
CA PHE A 13 30.50 -25.44 3.11
C PHE A 13 29.08 -25.64 2.57
N LEU A 14 28.89 -26.59 1.70
CA LEU A 14 27.56 -26.93 1.15
C LEU A 14 26.60 -27.42 2.24
N TYR A 15 27.10 -28.23 3.16
CA TYR A 15 26.32 -28.78 4.26
C TYR A 15 25.95 -27.70 5.28
N HIS A 16 26.97 -26.95 5.78
CA HIS A 16 26.79 -25.97 6.84
C HIS A 16 26.33 -24.58 6.36
N LYS A 17 26.33 -24.34 5.05
CA LYS A 17 25.97 -23.07 4.38
C LYS A 17 26.64 -21.81 4.95
N SER A 18 27.78 -22.01 5.65
CA SER A 18 28.58 -20.91 6.20
C SER A 18 30.07 -21.34 6.30
N LYS A 19 30.98 -20.37 6.07
CA LYS A 19 32.43 -20.61 6.16
C LYS A 19 32.84 -20.94 7.59
N SER A 20 32.24 -20.30 8.56
CA SER A 20 32.48 -20.57 9.99
C SER A 20 31.99 -21.96 10.40
N GLY A 21 30.81 -22.38 9.93
CA GLY A 21 30.27 -23.73 10.17
C GLY A 21 31.17 -24.83 9.56
N ALA A 22 31.60 -24.63 8.30
CA ALA A 22 32.54 -25.55 7.63
C ALA A 22 33.88 -25.62 8.35
N ALA A 23 34.42 -24.50 8.81
CA ALA A 23 35.68 -24.45 9.58
C ALA A 23 35.58 -25.23 10.88
N LYS A 24 34.49 -25.04 11.61
CA LYS A 24 34.24 -25.77 12.88
C LYS A 24 34.08 -27.27 12.65
N ALA A 25 33.37 -27.67 11.60
CA ALA A 25 33.14 -29.08 11.27
C ALA A 25 34.44 -29.82 10.87
N LEU A 26 35.34 -29.13 10.19
CA LEU A 26 36.63 -29.70 9.74
C LEU A 26 37.78 -29.48 10.73
N GLY A 27 37.54 -28.77 11.83
CA GLY A 27 38.61 -28.44 12.81
C GLY A 27 39.67 -27.50 12.25
N LEU A 28 39.33 -26.66 11.27
CA LEU A 28 40.24 -25.76 10.56
C LEU A 28 39.93 -24.28 10.85
N ALA A 29 40.91 -23.41 10.63
CA ALA A 29 40.65 -21.97 10.69
C ALA A 29 39.74 -21.53 9.54
N GLU A 30 38.85 -20.55 9.77
CA GLU A 30 37.96 -20.02 8.72
C GLU A 30 38.71 -19.44 7.51
N SER A 31 39.91 -18.87 7.76
CA SER A 31 40.80 -18.39 6.70
C SER A 31 41.28 -19.52 5.77
N THR A 32 41.49 -20.72 6.31
CA THR A 32 41.87 -21.91 5.51
C THR A 32 40.74 -22.37 4.63
N ILE A 33 39.50 -22.41 5.16
CA ILE A 33 38.30 -22.71 4.36
C ILE A 33 38.07 -21.66 3.28
N ARG A 34 38.21 -20.38 3.62
CA ARG A 34 38.09 -19.27 2.67
C ARG A 34 39.11 -19.39 1.54
N ALA A 35 40.35 -19.74 1.83
CA ALA A 35 41.39 -19.92 0.84
C ALA A 35 41.16 -21.16 -0.05
N ALA A 36 40.68 -22.28 0.53
CA ALA A 36 40.32 -23.47 -0.23
C ALA A 36 39.16 -23.21 -1.19
N LEU A 37 38.07 -22.61 -0.71
CA LEU A 37 36.90 -22.25 -1.53
C LEU A 37 37.27 -21.28 -2.65
N LYS A 38 38.16 -20.30 -2.42
CA LYS A 38 38.66 -19.40 -3.44
C LYS A 38 39.48 -20.12 -4.53
N ARG A 39 40.19 -21.21 -4.19
CA ARG A 39 40.88 -22.06 -5.18
C ARG A 39 39.90 -22.88 -6.00
N VAL A 40 38.86 -23.44 -5.38
CA VAL A 40 37.76 -24.14 -6.06
C VAL A 40 37.08 -23.23 -7.08
N GLU A 41 36.79 -22.01 -6.67
CA GLU A 41 36.19 -20.97 -7.53
C GLU A 41 37.07 -20.64 -8.72
N ARG A 42 38.38 -20.44 -8.51
CA ARG A 42 39.35 -20.18 -9.60
C ARG A 42 39.48 -21.33 -10.61
N LYS A 43 39.20 -22.56 -10.19
CA LYS A 43 39.17 -23.74 -11.07
C LYS A 43 37.84 -23.84 -11.85
N GLY A 44 36.92 -22.91 -11.70
CA GLY A 44 35.64 -22.91 -12.40
C GLY A 44 34.69 -24.05 -11.99
N LEU A 45 35.01 -24.79 -10.92
CA LEU A 45 34.30 -26.01 -10.52
C LEU A 45 33.12 -25.75 -9.56
N ALA A 46 33.00 -24.52 -9.08
CA ALA A 46 31.88 -24.10 -8.26
C ALA A 46 31.60 -22.60 -8.47
N PRO A 47 31.15 -22.19 -9.67
CA PRO A 47 30.91 -20.79 -10.01
C PRO A 47 29.84 -20.12 -9.13
N TRP A 48 29.04 -20.91 -8.43
CA TRP A 48 28.03 -20.47 -7.48
C TRP A 48 28.61 -20.05 -6.10
N LEU A 49 29.88 -20.36 -5.78
CA LEU A 49 30.53 -19.91 -4.55
C LEU A 49 30.75 -18.39 -4.50
N SER A 50 30.84 -17.74 -5.65
CA SER A 50 30.97 -16.30 -5.80
C SER A 50 29.63 -15.54 -5.77
N GLY A 51 28.53 -16.23 -5.48
CA GLY A 51 27.18 -15.65 -5.59
C GLY A 51 26.61 -15.75 -7.02
N ALA A 52 27.19 -16.60 -7.85
CA ALA A 52 26.72 -16.84 -9.22
C ALA A 52 25.48 -17.74 -9.29
N ILE A 53 25.01 -18.28 -8.16
CA ILE A 53 23.67 -18.87 -8.08
C ILE A 53 22.70 -17.70 -8.14
N THR A 54 21.94 -17.63 -9.21
CA THR A 54 20.75 -16.77 -9.26
C THR A 54 19.77 -17.36 -8.26
N PRO A 55 19.40 -16.62 -7.18
CA PRO A 55 18.35 -17.07 -6.29
C PRO A 55 17.07 -17.36 -7.08
N ASP A 56 16.30 -18.35 -6.68
CA ASP A 56 15.09 -18.79 -7.40
C ASP A 56 14.08 -17.66 -7.69
N HIS A 57 14.09 -16.63 -6.84
CA HIS A 57 13.22 -15.44 -6.99
C HIS A 57 13.79 -14.36 -7.93
N LEU A 58 14.96 -14.60 -8.55
CA LEU A 58 15.61 -13.67 -9.49
C LEU A 58 15.89 -14.35 -10.82
N SER A 59 15.75 -13.61 -11.91
CA SER A 59 16.17 -14.01 -13.25
C SER A 59 17.33 -13.16 -13.74
N VAL A 60 18.17 -13.75 -14.61
CA VAL A 60 19.29 -13.03 -15.22
C VAL A 60 18.79 -12.18 -16.38
N ALA A 61 18.78 -10.88 -16.18
CA ALA A 61 18.37 -9.92 -17.23
C ALA A 61 19.46 -9.65 -18.26
N LYS A 62 20.73 -9.66 -17.81
CA LYS A 62 21.88 -9.40 -18.66
C LYS A 62 23.12 -10.06 -18.06
N THR A 63 23.89 -10.72 -18.89
CA THR A 63 25.24 -11.18 -18.57
C THR A 63 26.24 -10.37 -19.36
N THR A 64 27.29 -9.89 -18.70
CA THR A 64 28.47 -9.25 -19.33
C THR A 64 29.67 -10.08 -18.97
N VAL A 65 30.41 -10.48 -20.00
CA VAL A 65 31.60 -11.35 -19.87
C VAL A 65 32.83 -10.61 -20.37
N GLN A 66 33.90 -10.64 -19.58
CA GLN A 66 35.21 -10.15 -19.98
C GLN A 66 36.11 -11.35 -20.25
N TYR A 67 36.68 -11.38 -21.43
CA TYR A 67 37.63 -12.40 -21.85
C TYR A 67 39.07 -11.91 -21.70
N GLY A 68 39.97 -12.80 -21.37
CA GLY A 68 41.41 -12.58 -21.39
C GLY A 68 41.98 -12.67 -22.83
N PRO A 69 43.28 -12.33 -23.02
CA PRO A 69 43.96 -12.46 -24.28
C PRO A 69 44.02 -13.88 -24.86
N ASP A 70 43.84 -14.86 -23.97
CA ASP A 70 43.79 -16.31 -24.21
C ASP A 70 42.41 -16.84 -24.56
N GLY A 71 41.40 -15.95 -24.57
CA GLY A 71 40.00 -16.30 -24.85
C GLY A 71 39.26 -16.88 -23.62
N GLU A 72 39.92 -17.00 -22.47
CA GLU A 72 39.31 -17.49 -21.25
C GLU A 72 38.48 -16.39 -20.55
N VAL A 73 37.38 -16.80 -19.90
CA VAL A 73 36.52 -15.87 -19.12
C VAL A 73 37.25 -15.39 -17.88
N GLN A 74 37.59 -14.11 -17.84
CA GLN A 74 38.24 -13.50 -16.71
C GLN A 74 37.24 -13.00 -15.66
N ARG A 75 36.10 -12.44 -16.10
CA ARG A 75 35.05 -11.92 -15.22
C ARG A 75 33.70 -12.06 -15.89
N GLU A 76 32.69 -12.32 -15.06
CA GLU A 76 31.29 -12.35 -15.45
C GLU A 76 30.47 -11.49 -14.49
N TRP A 77 29.64 -10.62 -15.02
CA TRP A 77 28.67 -9.83 -14.27
C TRP A 77 27.27 -10.22 -14.73
N LYS A 78 26.41 -10.59 -13.78
CA LYS A 78 24.99 -10.86 -14.01
C LYS A 78 24.16 -9.75 -13.41
N ARG A 79 23.37 -9.07 -14.21
CA ARG A 79 22.31 -8.18 -13.73
C ARG A 79 21.09 -9.05 -13.49
N LEU A 80 20.63 -9.09 -12.23
CA LEU A 80 19.46 -9.84 -11.82
C LEU A 80 18.25 -8.93 -11.74
N LEU A 81 17.09 -9.44 -12.14
CA LEU A 81 15.79 -8.83 -11.97
C LEU A 81 14.89 -9.82 -11.21
N PRO A 82 13.85 -9.34 -10.49
CA PRO A 82 12.85 -10.21 -9.91
C PRO A 82 12.26 -11.14 -10.97
N ASN A 83 12.15 -12.43 -10.66
CA ASN A 83 11.52 -13.40 -11.54
C ASN A 83 9.99 -13.18 -11.52
N ALA A 84 9.38 -13.08 -12.69
CA ALA A 84 7.93 -12.93 -12.83
C ALA A 84 7.16 -14.10 -12.18
N GLU A 85 7.69 -15.34 -12.27
CA GLU A 85 7.12 -16.52 -11.61
C GLU A 85 7.14 -16.39 -10.08
N ALA A 86 8.27 -15.96 -9.50
CA ALA A 86 8.37 -15.75 -8.05
C ALA A 86 7.46 -14.63 -7.53
N MET A 87 7.15 -13.66 -8.38
CA MET A 87 6.16 -12.63 -8.05
C MET A 87 4.74 -13.21 -8.11
N THR A 88 4.47 -14.07 -9.09
CA THR A 88 3.20 -14.82 -9.18
C THR A 88 3.04 -15.74 -7.97
N ASP A 89 4.05 -16.52 -7.62
CA ASP A 89 4.05 -17.40 -6.44
C ASP A 89 3.83 -16.62 -5.13
N PHE A 90 4.42 -15.42 -5.01
CA PHE A 90 4.17 -14.54 -3.86
C PHE A 90 2.71 -14.08 -3.82
N VAL A 91 2.15 -13.66 -4.94
CA VAL A 91 0.73 -13.26 -5.04
C VAL A 91 -0.18 -14.46 -4.77
N ASP A 92 0.12 -15.62 -5.34
CA ASP A 92 -0.65 -16.85 -5.12
C ASP A 92 -0.60 -17.26 -3.65
N SER A 93 0.56 -17.16 -2.99
CA SER A 93 0.68 -17.42 -1.55
C SER A 93 -0.11 -16.41 -0.70
N LEU A 94 -0.16 -15.15 -1.11
CA LEU A 94 -1.01 -14.14 -0.47
C LEU A 94 -2.50 -14.46 -0.69
N CYS A 95 -2.87 -14.88 -1.90
CA CYS A 95 -4.24 -15.28 -2.21
C CYS A 95 -4.66 -16.54 -1.44
N GLU A 96 -3.81 -17.58 -1.37
CA GLU A 96 -4.05 -18.80 -0.58
C GLU A 96 -4.19 -18.50 0.92
N ARG A 97 -3.32 -17.64 1.46
CA ARG A 97 -3.41 -17.21 2.86
C ARG A 97 -4.66 -16.38 3.09
N ALA A 98 -5.03 -15.54 2.13
CA ALA A 98 -6.26 -14.80 2.13
C ALA A 98 -7.48 -15.77 2.09
N GLU A 99 -7.51 -16.73 1.19
CA GLU A 99 -8.58 -17.74 1.10
C GLU A 99 -8.73 -18.57 2.38
N GLY A 100 -7.63 -18.94 3.03
CA GLY A 100 -7.64 -19.63 4.33
C GLY A 100 -8.14 -18.77 5.49
N THR A 101 -8.07 -17.45 5.35
CA THR A 101 -8.50 -16.46 6.36
C THR A 101 -9.89 -15.91 6.05
N LEU A 102 -10.35 -16.08 4.81
CA LEU A 102 -11.62 -15.55 4.32
C LEU A 102 -12.81 -16.23 4.97
N LYS A 103 -13.31 -15.59 5.96
CA LYS A 103 -14.73 -15.74 6.28
C LYS A 103 -15.50 -15.17 5.09
N ILE A 104 -16.41 -15.97 4.52
CA ILE A 104 -17.46 -15.47 3.64
C ILE A 104 -17.96 -14.14 4.22
N ALA A 105 -18.04 -13.09 3.39
CA ALA A 105 -18.47 -11.77 3.85
C ALA A 105 -19.69 -11.95 4.77
N PRO A 106 -19.61 -11.50 6.03
CA PRO A 106 -20.64 -11.79 7.02
C PRO A 106 -21.99 -11.27 6.55
N THR A 107 -23.05 -12.01 6.85
CA THR A 107 -24.42 -11.60 6.50
C THR A 107 -24.79 -10.35 7.32
N PRO A 108 -25.44 -9.34 6.72
CA PRO A 108 -25.86 -8.15 7.44
C PRO A 108 -26.73 -8.49 8.66
N LYS A 109 -26.38 -7.91 9.78
CA LYS A 109 -27.14 -8.08 11.04
C LYS A 109 -28.42 -7.21 11.07
N VAL A 110 -28.57 -6.33 10.10
CA VAL A 110 -29.63 -5.32 10.04
C VAL A 110 -30.76 -5.77 9.12
N THR A 111 -31.97 -5.85 9.67
CA THR A 111 -33.16 -6.33 8.95
C THR A 111 -33.85 -5.29 8.06
N ARG A 112 -33.56 -3.99 8.24
CA ARG A 112 -34.15 -2.90 7.46
C ARG A 112 -33.08 -1.93 7.00
N GLN A 113 -32.74 -1.99 5.72
CA GLN A 113 -31.74 -1.15 5.08
C GLN A 113 -32.39 -0.03 4.26
N ARG A 114 -31.68 1.11 4.14
CA ARG A 114 -32.08 2.23 3.32
C ARG A 114 -31.56 2.06 1.88
N LYS A 115 -32.48 1.75 0.94
CA LYS A 115 -32.18 1.54 -0.49
C LYS A 115 -31.89 2.81 -1.28
N ASP A 116 -32.21 3.97 -0.71
CA ASP A 116 -32.02 5.29 -1.31
C ASP A 116 -30.74 6.00 -0.83
N VAL A 117 -30.00 5.36 0.06
CA VAL A 117 -28.74 5.88 0.65
C VAL A 117 -27.57 4.98 0.34
N LEU A 118 -26.50 5.58 -0.13
CA LEU A 118 -25.15 5.03 -0.21
C LEU A 118 -24.35 5.62 0.93
N ALA A 119 -23.70 4.80 1.71
CA ALA A 119 -22.67 5.26 2.66
C ALA A 119 -21.27 5.05 2.08
N GLU A 120 -20.31 5.78 2.60
CA GLU A 120 -18.91 5.66 2.24
C GLU A 120 -18.02 5.83 3.47
N ILE A 121 -16.99 5.00 3.57
CA ILE A 121 -15.88 5.11 4.54
C ILE A 121 -14.62 5.40 3.75
N CYS A 122 -13.87 6.44 4.14
CA CYS A 122 -12.67 6.89 3.47
C CYS A 122 -11.47 6.77 4.42
N CYS A 123 -10.62 5.77 4.19
CA CYS A 123 -9.34 5.58 4.85
C CYS A 123 -8.23 6.11 3.93
N PHE A 124 -7.67 7.27 4.23
CA PHE A 124 -6.62 7.93 3.45
C PHE A 124 -5.34 8.03 4.27
N ASP A 125 -4.19 7.89 3.59
CA ASP A 125 -2.86 8.16 4.14
C ASP A 125 -2.64 7.45 5.49
N ALA A 126 -2.89 6.13 5.51
CA ALA A 126 -2.72 5.32 6.72
C ALA A 126 -1.25 5.03 7.03
N HIS A 127 -0.38 5.03 6.01
CA HIS A 127 1.06 4.82 6.14
C HIS A 127 1.43 3.67 7.08
N ILE A 128 0.81 2.50 6.93
CA ILE A 128 1.17 1.29 7.69
C ILE A 128 2.64 1.00 7.44
N GLY A 129 3.42 0.83 8.51
CA GLY A 129 4.88 0.68 8.44
C GLY A 129 5.66 1.96 8.74
N MET A 130 5.00 3.11 8.89
CA MET A 130 5.66 4.34 9.33
C MET A 130 6.03 4.24 10.81
N TYR A 131 7.23 4.73 11.15
CA TYR A 131 7.67 4.93 12.52
C TYR A 131 7.66 6.42 12.86
N ALA A 132 7.06 6.77 13.98
CA ALA A 132 7.17 8.11 14.56
C ALA A 132 7.21 8.03 16.09
N GLU A 133 8.06 8.83 16.70
CA GLU A 133 8.19 8.96 18.15
C GLU A 133 7.65 10.31 18.62
N ALA A 134 6.82 10.27 19.66
CA ALA A 134 6.18 11.47 20.23
C ALA A 134 7.21 12.51 20.73
N GLY A 135 8.33 12.05 21.29
CA GLY A 135 9.39 12.91 21.79
C GLY A 135 10.14 13.66 20.70
N GLU A 136 10.25 13.07 19.49
CA GLU A 136 10.91 13.69 18.34
C GLU A 136 9.98 14.66 17.58
N THR A 137 8.71 14.29 17.48
CA THR A 137 7.74 15.02 16.65
C THR A 137 6.89 16.02 17.42
N ASN A 138 6.95 16.00 18.77
CA ASN A 138 6.01 16.70 19.67
C ASN A 138 4.53 16.36 19.33
N SER A 139 4.26 15.14 18.87
CA SER A 139 2.95 14.67 18.45
C SER A 139 2.62 13.32 19.14
N GLN A 140 2.41 12.27 18.40
CA GLN A 140 2.03 10.95 18.90
C GLN A 140 3.00 9.90 18.39
N ASN A 141 3.16 8.81 19.15
CA ASN A 141 3.81 7.61 18.63
C ASN A 141 2.98 7.01 17.50
N TYR A 142 3.67 6.45 16.52
CA TYR A 142 3.04 5.76 15.40
C TYR A 142 3.89 4.59 14.94
N ASP A 143 3.24 3.46 14.72
CA ASP A 143 3.78 2.24 14.16
C ASP A 143 2.66 1.46 13.46
N SER A 144 3.00 0.31 12.88
CA SER A 144 2.03 -0.53 12.18
C SER A 144 0.88 -1.01 13.04
N ASP A 145 1.11 -1.31 14.33
CA ASP A 145 0.05 -1.80 15.23
C ASP A 145 -0.91 -0.68 15.61
N ILE A 146 -0.38 0.51 15.84
CA ILE A 146 -1.18 1.72 16.07
C ILE A 146 -2.01 2.05 14.82
N ALA A 147 -1.40 1.95 13.62
CA ALA A 147 -2.09 2.17 12.35
C ALA A 147 -3.30 1.24 12.19
N VAL A 148 -3.10 -0.07 12.35
CA VAL A 148 -4.16 -1.08 12.24
C VAL A 148 -5.26 -0.84 13.28
N LYS A 149 -4.88 -0.58 14.52
CA LYS A 149 -5.84 -0.27 15.59
C LYS A 149 -6.68 0.97 15.27
N ARG A 150 -6.06 2.03 14.75
CA ARG A 150 -6.78 3.24 14.32
C ARG A 150 -7.76 2.94 13.19
N ILE A 151 -7.34 2.19 12.18
CA ILE A 151 -8.21 1.76 11.07
C ILE A 151 -9.45 1.05 11.62
N HIS A 152 -9.27 0.06 12.50
CA HIS A 152 -10.37 -0.72 13.06
C HIS A 152 -11.31 0.16 13.92
N ASN A 153 -10.77 0.92 14.86
CA ASN A 153 -11.59 1.73 15.79
C ASN A 153 -12.39 2.79 15.05
N THR A 154 -11.77 3.51 14.11
CA THR A 154 -12.45 4.55 13.34
C THR A 154 -13.48 3.97 12.38
N THR A 155 -13.22 2.80 11.80
CA THR A 155 -14.20 2.08 10.97
C THR A 155 -15.41 1.69 11.77
N ASP A 156 -15.24 1.05 12.92
CA ASP A 156 -16.34 0.65 13.82
C ASP A 156 -17.18 1.85 14.24
N ALA A 157 -16.53 2.91 14.71
CA ALA A 157 -17.21 4.13 15.14
C ALA A 157 -18.01 4.80 14.00
N LEU A 158 -17.49 4.82 12.77
CA LEU A 158 -18.21 5.35 11.62
C LEU A 158 -19.40 4.47 11.25
N LEU A 159 -19.21 3.15 11.18
CA LEU A 159 -20.28 2.19 10.87
C LEU A 159 -21.42 2.26 11.87
N CYS A 160 -21.12 2.39 13.16
CA CYS A 160 -22.13 2.56 14.22
C CYS A 160 -22.98 3.85 14.07
N ARG A 161 -22.43 4.86 13.41
CA ARG A 161 -23.10 6.16 13.18
C ARG A 161 -23.85 6.23 11.85
N MET A 162 -23.60 5.30 10.93
CA MET A 162 -24.28 5.22 9.64
C MET A 162 -25.70 4.68 9.80
N ASN A 163 -26.61 5.21 9.02
CA ASN A 163 -28.04 4.96 9.17
C ASN A 163 -28.51 3.78 8.31
N ASN A 164 -27.98 2.58 8.57
CA ASN A 164 -28.35 1.31 7.92
C ASN A 164 -28.39 1.40 6.38
N PRO A 165 -27.32 1.78 5.69
CA PRO A 165 -27.30 1.83 4.24
C PRO A 165 -27.38 0.43 3.64
N GLU A 166 -28.06 0.29 2.48
CA GLU A 166 -28.02 -0.97 1.72
C GLU A 166 -26.65 -1.19 1.08
N HIS A 167 -25.96 -0.10 0.74
CA HIS A 167 -24.70 -0.14 0.03
C HIS A 167 -23.65 0.74 0.71
N ILE A 168 -22.48 0.19 0.97
CA ILE A 168 -21.31 0.91 1.49
C ILE A 168 -20.18 0.88 0.45
N VAL A 169 -19.56 2.03 0.22
CA VAL A 169 -18.26 2.14 -0.46
C VAL A 169 -17.16 2.22 0.58
N VAL A 170 -16.18 1.35 0.48
CA VAL A 170 -14.94 1.40 1.27
C VAL A 170 -13.85 1.92 0.37
N THR A 171 -13.31 3.10 0.67
CA THR A 171 -12.24 3.74 -0.10
C THR A 171 -10.93 3.70 0.68
N PHE A 172 -9.94 2.99 0.15
CA PHE A 172 -8.55 3.06 0.59
C PHE A 172 -7.84 4.07 -0.32
N GLY A 173 -7.54 5.23 0.23
CA GLY A 173 -7.30 6.47 -0.50
C GLY A 173 -5.88 6.72 -0.98
N GLY A 174 -5.06 5.69 -1.10
CA GLY A 174 -3.64 5.79 -1.41
C GLY A 174 -2.80 5.95 -0.15
N ASP A 175 -1.51 5.68 -0.28
CA ASP A 175 -0.53 5.69 0.80
C ASP A 175 -0.98 4.86 2.02
N MET A 176 -1.58 3.68 1.74
CA MET A 176 -1.93 2.71 2.76
C MET A 176 -0.67 2.14 3.43
N LEU A 177 0.40 1.92 2.65
CA LEU A 177 1.71 1.54 3.15
C LEU A 177 2.66 2.75 3.08
N HIS A 178 3.57 2.84 4.07
CA HIS A 178 4.53 3.93 4.13
C HIS A 178 5.67 3.82 3.12
N ALA A 179 6.07 2.59 2.77
CA ALA A 179 7.12 2.31 1.81
C ALA A 179 6.71 1.19 0.85
N ASP A 180 7.08 1.32 -0.42
CA ASP A 180 6.73 0.38 -1.49
C ASP A 180 7.80 -0.68 -1.75
N THR A 181 8.97 -0.52 -1.16
CA THR A 181 10.13 -1.39 -1.38
C THR A 181 10.98 -1.56 -0.13
N ARG A 182 11.86 -2.55 -0.16
CA ARG A 182 12.84 -2.82 0.90
C ARG A 182 13.92 -1.73 1.06
N SER A 183 13.99 -0.78 0.15
CA SER A 183 14.95 0.33 0.21
C SER A 183 14.51 1.42 1.18
N ASN A 184 13.26 1.41 1.64
CA ASN A 184 12.65 2.42 2.53
C ASN A 184 12.88 3.84 2.01
N LYS A 185 12.56 4.05 0.74
CA LYS A 185 12.65 5.34 0.07
C LYS A 185 11.42 5.58 -0.79
N THR A 186 11.01 6.84 -0.86
CA THR A 186 10.00 7.23 -1.85
C THR A 186 10.55 7.05 -3.26
N GLU A 187 9.75 6.45 -4.14
CA GLU A 187 10.21 6.10 -5.49
C GLU A 187 10.58 7.33 -6.32
N MET A 188 9.76 8.35 -6.31
CA MET A 188 9.94 9.56 -7.14
C MET A 188 11.03 10.50 -6.60
N SER A 189 11.04 10.76 -5.31
CA SER A 189 11.93 11.77 -4.70
C SER A 189 13.17 11.18 -4.02
N GLY A 190 13.19 9.86 -3.77
CA GLY A 190 14.30 9.18 -3.11
C GLY A 190 14.50 9.54 -1.64
N ASN A 191 13.50 10.17 -0.99
CA ASN A 191 13.54 10.48 0.42
C ASN A 191 13.60 9.20 1.25
N VAL A 192 14.47 9.18 2.26
CA VAL A 192 14.54 8.08 3.23
C VAL A 192 13.31 8.14 4.12
N LEU A 193 12.72 6.97 4.36
CA LEU A 193 11.52 6.80 5.16
C LEU A 193 11.85 6.05 6.45
N ASP A 194 11.36 6.54 7.57
CA ASP A 194 11.47 5.88 8.85
C ASP A 194 10.39 4.80 8.97
N VAL A 195 10.82 3.54 9.06
CA VAL A 195 9.92 2.38 9.09
C VAL A 195 10.08 1.60 10.38
N ASP A 196 8.97 1.06 10.89
CA ASP A 196 8.92 0.27 12.11
C ASP A 196 9.22 -1.22 11.89
N SER A 197 9.00 -1.71 10.67
CA SER A 197 8.99 -3.13 10.35
C SER A 197 9.57 -3.45 8.98
N ARG A 198 9.81 -4.74 8.73
CA ARG A 198 10.19 -5.21 7.40
C ARG A 198 9.00 -5.18 6.45
N TYR A 199 9.24 -4.83 5.20
CA TYR A 199 8.21 -4.67 4.16
C TYR A 199 7.16 -5.80 4.10
N HIS A 200 7.57 -7.08 4.16
CA HIS A 200 6.61 -8.19 4.11
C HIS A 200 5.67 -8.25 5.33
N MET A 201 6.13 -7.82 6.51
CA MET A 201 5.29 -7.73 7.72
C MET A 201 4.28 -6.58 7.58
N VAL A 202 4.71 -5.47 6.99
CA VAL A 202 3.84 -4.33 6.69
C VAL A 202 2.74 -4.72 5.70
N VAL A 203 3.10 -5.43 4.62
CA VAL A 203 2.15 -5.94 3.63
C VAL A 203 1.11 -6.86 4.27
N GLU A 204 1.55 -7.80 5.13
CA GLU A 204 0.64 -8.71 5.84
C GLU A 204 -0.37 -7.95 6.71
N LYS A 205 0.10 -6.95 7.47
CA LYS A 205 -0.77 -6.11 8.29
C LYS A 205 -1.74 -5.28 7.45
N ALA A 206 -1.28 -4.71 6.33
CA ALA A 206 -2.11 -3.92 5.43
C ALA A 206 -3.23 -4.76 4.79
N VAL A 207 -2.90 -5.95 4.29
CA VAL A 207 -3.88 -6.89 3.74
C VAL A 207 -4.91 -7.26 4.79
N THR A 208 -4.48 -7.64 6.00
CA THR A 208 -5.38 -8.00 7.10
C THR A 208 -6.30 -6.84 7.48
N ALA A 209 -5.75 -5.63 7.66
CA ALA A 209 -6.55 -4.46 8.01
C ALA A 209 -7.61 -4.12 6.95
N CYS A 210 -7.24 -4.18 5.66
CA CYS A 210 -8.20 -3.94 4.58
C CYS A 210 -9.30 -5.01 4.54
N TYR A 211 -8.95 -6.26 4.81
CA TYR A 211 -9.92 -7.34 4.95
C TYR A 211 -10.92 -7.08 6.06
N ASP A 212 -10.42 -6.75 7.25
CA ASP A 212 -11.26 -6.51 8.41
C ASP A 212 -12.25 -5.36 8.16
N VAL A 213 -11.79 -4.26 7.52
CA VAL A 213 -12.67 -3.14 7.15
C VAL A 213 -13.79 -3.58 6.20
N VAL A 214 -13.48 -4.38 5.17
CA VAL A 214 -14.48 -4.89 4.23
C VAL A 214 -15.45 -5.85 4.92
N ALA A 215 -14.96 -6.71 5.83
CA ALA A 215 -15.78 -7.62 6.62
C ALA A 215 -16.73 -6.84 7.53
N MET A 216 -16.24 -5.83 8.26
CA MET A 216 -17.04 -4.94 9.12
C MET A 216 -18.13 -4.22 8.31
N ALA A 217 -17.79 -3.67 7.13
CA ALA A 217 -18.77 -3.04 6.25
C ALA A 217 -19.84 -4.04 5.76
N SER A 218 -19.44 -5.28 5.49
CA SER A 218 -20.35 -6.36 5.06
C SER A 218 -21.31 -6.83 6.16
N GLU A 219 -20.99 -6.60 7.43
CA GLU A 219 -21.91 -6.83 8.55
C GLU A 219 -23.04 -5.80 8.64
N VAL A 220 -22.84 -4.63 8.05
CA VAL A 220 -23.79 -3.51 8.08
C VAL A 220 -24.61 -3.41 6.80
N ALA A 221 -23.98 -3.62 5.63
CA ALA A 221 -24.60 -3.42 4.34
C ALA A 221 -24.74 -4.69 3.52
N GLU A 222 -25.78 -4.74 2.67
CA GLU A 222 -26.00 -5.85 1.72
C GLU A 222 -24.97 -5.86 0.61
N LYS A 223 -24.54 -4.67 0.14
CA LYS A 223 -23.54 -4.51 -0.90
C LYS A 223 -22.36 -3.68 -0.39
N VAL A 224 -21.14 -4.12 -0.71
CA VAL A 224 -19.91 -3.38 -0.45
C VAL A 224 -19.16 -3.19 -1.77
N THR A 225 -18.77 -1.96 -2.07
CA THR A 225 -17.85 -1.65 -3.17
C THR A 225 -16.54 -1.16 -2.60
N VAL A 226 -15.44 -1.79 -3.00
CA VAL A 226 -14.09 -1.46 -2.54
C VAL A 226 -13.37 -0.65 -3.61
N VAL A 227 -12.88 0.52 -3.26
CA VAL A 227 -12.07 1.40 -4.11
C VAL A 227 -10.68 1.49 -3.51
N ILE A 228 -9.64 1.21 -4.29
CA ILE A 228 -8.25 1.32 -3.87
C ILE A 228 -7.56 2.29 -4.82
N LEU A 229 -6.94 3.33 -4.27
CA LEU A 229 -6.18 4.33 -5.01
C LEU A 229 -4.70 4.06 -4.88
N GLU A 230 -3.97 4.29 -5.94
CA GLU A 230 -2.52 4.26 -5.93
C GLU A 230 -1.98 5.59 -5.36
N GLY A 231 -1.16 5.52 -4.29
CA GLY A 231 -0.48 6.66 -3.69
C GLY A 231 0.96 6.81 -4.17
N ASN A 232 1.64 7.86 -3.76
CA ASN A 232 3.04 8.10 -4.13
C ASN A 232 4.05 7.35 -3.25
N HIS A 233 3.65 6.85 -2.08
CA HIS A 233 4.46 6.03 -1.18
C HIS A 233 4.34 4.53 -1.48
N SER A 234 3.21 4.06 -1.99
CA SER A 234 2.88 2.63 -2.07
C SER A 234 2.16 2.23 -3.37
N TRP A 235 2.54 2.82 -4.48
CA TRP A 235 1.89 2.60 -5.77
C TRP A 235 1.80 1.13 -6.18
N HIS A 236 2.92 0.39 -6.09
CA HIS A 236 2.96 -1.04 -6.45
C HIS A 236 2.18 -1.88 -5.45
N SER A 237 2.35 -1.60 -4.16
CA SER A 237 1.68 -2.35 -3.09
C SER A 237 0.16 -2.24 -3.19
N GLU A 238 -0.37 -1.07 -3.56
CA GLU A 238 -1.81 -0.84 -3.71
C GLU A 238 -2.39 -1.52 -4.94
N VAL A 239 -1.63 -1.60 -6.04
CA VAL A 239 -2.01 -2.40 -7.20
C VAL A 239 -2.15 -3.89 -6.81
N TRP A 240 -1.21 -4.42 -6.03
CA TRP A 240 -1.29 -5.80 -5.53
C TRP A 240 -2.39 -5.98 -4.51
N LEU A 241 -2.56 -5.06 -3.58
CA LEU A 241 -3.65 -5.08 -2.60
C LEU A 241 -5.02 -5.18 -3.28
N ALA A 242 -5.23 -4.41 -4.36
CA ALA A 242 -6.47 -4.49 -5.14
C ALA A 242 -6.68 -5.88 -5.76
N GLN A 243 -5.62 -6.50 -6.30
CA GLN A 243 -5.71 -7.87 -6.85
C GLN A 243 -5.99 -8.91 -5.77
N VAL A 244 -5.33 -8.81 -4.62
CA VAL A 244 -5.54 -9.72 -3.48
C VAL A 244 -6.98 -9.64 -2.99
N LEU A 245 -7.51 -8.43 -2.76
CA LEU A 245 -8.90 -8.27 -2.33
C LEU A 245 -9.90 -8.74 -3.40
N ARG A 246 -9.63 -8.50 -4.68
CA ARG A 246 -10.45 -9.00 -5.77
C ARG A 246 -10.48 -10.54 -5.81
N ALA A 247 -9.32 -11.18 -5.68
CA ALA A 247 -9.23 -12.64 -5.66
C ALA A 247 -10.01 -13.22 -4.46
N ALA A 248 -9.81 -12.60 -3.32
CA ALA A 248 -10.44 -12.97 -2.07
C ALA A 248 -11.97 -12.96 -2.11
N TYR A 249 -12.53 -11.92 -2.69
CA TYR A 249 -13.99 -11.75 -2.80
C TYR A 249 -14.55 -12.22 -4.14
N SER A 250 -13.76 -12.97 -4.95
CA SER A 250 -14.17 -13.43 -6.30
C SER A 250 -15.42 -14.30 -6.32
N GLN A 251 -15.72 -14.98 -5.22
CA GLN A 251 -16.90 -15.83 -5.05
C GLN A 251 -18.00 -15.18 -4.20
N CYS A 252 -17.89 -13.89 -3.93
CA CYS A 252 -18.84 -13.15 -3.12
C CYS A 252 -19.54 -12.06 -3.94
N ASP A 253 -20.76 -12.32 -4.39
CA ASP A 253 -21.55 -11.37 -5.18
C ASP A 253 -21.89 -10.05 -4.45
N ARG A 254 -21.70 -10.02 -3.13
CA ARG A 254 -21.98 -8.84 -2.29
C ARG A 254 -20.82 -7.86 -2.23
N VAL A 255 -19.61 -8.28 -2.57
CA VAL A 255 -18.41 -7.45 -2.53
C VAL A 255 -17.84 -7.28 -3.92
N GLU A 256 -17.75 -6.03 -4.37
CA GLU A 256 -17.18 -5.65 -5.66
C GLU A 256 -15.90 -4.85 -5.45
N VAL A 257 -14.78 -5.27 -6.01
CA VAL A 257 -13.52 -4.50 -6.01
C VAL A 257 -13.38 -3.77 -7.33
N VAL A 258 -13.28 -2.44 -7.28
CA VAL A 258 -13.18 -1.57 -8.47
C VAL A 258 -11.80 -1.71 -9.10
N MET A 259 -11.74 -2.23 -10.33
CA MET A 259 -10.50 -2.48 -11.07
C MET A 259 -10.25 -1.45 -12.18
N GLN A 260 -10.67 -0.20 -11.99
CA GLN A 260 -10.37 0.88 -12.94
C GLN A 260 -8.87 1.22 -12.91
N ARG A 261 -8.25 1.32 -14.09
CA ARG A 261 -6.81 1.58 -14.24
C ARG A 261 -6.46 3.07 -14.30
N SER A 262 -7.46 3.95 -14.36
CA SER A 262 -7.23 5.40 -14.38
C SER A 262 -6.77 5.91 -13.02
N ALA A 263 -5.97 6.95 -12.99
CA ALA A 263 -5.55 7.62 -11.76
C ALA A 263 -6.72 8.25 -10.98
N ARG A 264 -7.87 8.34 -11.60
CA ARG A 264 -9.14 8.81 -10.99
C ARG A 264 -10.17 7.71 -11.11
N LYS A 265 -10.44 7.05 -9.99
CA LYS A 265 -11.51 6.06 -9.89
C LYS A 265 -12.84 6.81 -9.79
N HIS A 266 -13.91 6.22 -10.28
CA HIS A 266 -15.23 6.85 -10.20
C HIS A 266 -16.37 5.84 -10.12
N MET A 267 -17.50 6.31 -9.58
CA MET A 267 -18.75 5.56 -9.51
C MET A 267 -19.93 6.52 -9.68
N VAL A 268 -20.99 6.05 -10.31
CA VAL A 268 -22.27 6.77 -10.38
C VAL A 268 -23.27 6.09 -9.44
N TRP A 269 -23.90 6.89 -8.58
CA TRP A 269 -24.96 6.45 -7.68
C TRP A 269 -26.17 7.38 -7.78
N GLY A 270 -27.23 6.94 -8.47
CA GLY A 270 -28.35 7.82 -8.80
C GLY A 270 -27.89 9.06 -9.54
N ASP A 271 -28.20 10.23 -9.02
CA ASP A 271 -27.80 11.53 -9.59
C ASP A 271 -26.40 11.99 -9.11
N ASN A 272 -25.64 11.11 -8.42
CA ASN A 272 -24.31 11.43 -7.88
C ASN A 272 -23.21 10.86 -8.76
N LEU A 273 -22.18 11.65 -9.04
CA LEU A 273 -20.87 11.22 -9.55
C LEU A 273 -19.86 11.34 -8.41
N LEU A 274 -19.38 10.21 -7.94
CA LEU A 274 -18.33 10.09 -6.93
C LEU A 274 -17.00 9.82 -7.63
N VAL A 275 -15.99 10.61 -7.31
CA VAL A 275 -14.65 10.50 -7.90
C VAL A 275 -13.62 10.50 -6.80
N TRP A 276 -12.58 9.69 -6.97
CA TRP A 276 -11.47 9.55 -6.02
C TRP A 276 -10.13 9.63 -6.74
N THR A 277 -9.17 10.27 -6.13
CA THR A 277 -7.76 10.30 -6.54
C THR A 277 -6.90 10.50 -5.30
N HIS A 278 -5.61 10.13 -5.36
CA HIS A 278 -4.73 10.34 -4.21
C HIS A 278 -4.51 11.84 -3.93
N GLY A 279 -4.25 12.66 -4.96
CA GLY A 279 -4.20 14.12 -4.81
C GLY A 279 -2.80 14.75 -4.91
N ASP A 280 -1.77 13.95 -5.21
CA ASP A 280 -0.35 14.34 -5.25
C ASP A 280 0.06 15.22 -6.46
N SER A 281 -0.72 15.16 -7.54
CA SER A 281 -0.23 15.61 -8.86
C SER A 281 -0.85 16.90 -9.39
N VAL A 282 -1.99 17.37 -8.84
CA VAL A 282 -2.78 18.45 -9.42
C VAL A 282 -3.20 19.49 -8.39
N ALA A 283 -3.05 20.78 -8.73
CA ALA A 283 -3.51 21.87 -7.88
C ALA A 283 -5.06 21.89 -7.77
N MET A 284 -5.57 22.18 -6.57
CA MET A 284 -6.99 22.14 -6.23
C MET A 284 -7.88 22.94 -7.21
N THR A 285 -7.40 24.07 -7.71
CA THR A 285 -8.14 24.96 -8.61
C THR A 285 -8.40 24.38 -10.01
N LYS A 286 -7.66 23.32 -10.40
CA LYS A 286 -7.78 22.72 -11.75
C LYS A 286 -8.78 21.58 -11.81
N TRP A 287 -9.18 21.02 -10.66
CA TRP A 287 -9.97 19.80 -10.62
C TRP A 287 -11.32 19.90 -11.32
N GLN A 288 -12.02 21.02 -11.19
CA GLN A 288 -13.31 21.19 -11.84
C GLN A 288 -13.21 21.05 -13.39
N GLY A 289 -12.22 21.70 -14.00
CA GLY A 289 -11.99 21.59 -15.44
C GLY A 289 -11.60 20.16 -15.87
N ILE A 290 -10.76 19.50 -15.08
CA ILE A 290 -10.31 18.12 -15.34
C ILE A 290 -11.50 17.17 -15.27
N ILE A 291 -12.24 17.16 -14.17
CA ILE A 291 -13.34 16.21 -13.94
C ILE A 291 -14.47 16.43 -14.94
N SER A 292 -14.82 17.68 -15.24
CA SER A 292 -15.87 17.98 -16.24
C SER A 292 -15.49 17.57 -17.67
N THR A 293 -14.19 17.57 -17.99
CA THR A 293 -13.68 17.15 -19.30
C THR A 293 -13.55 15.63 -19.39
N GLU A 294 -12.90 15.02 -18.42
CA GLU A 294 -12.64 13.57 -18.39
C GLU A 294 -13.94 12.77 -18.30
N PHE A 295 -14.88 13.23 -17.50
CA PHE A 295 -16.17 12.56 -17.28
C PHE A 295 -17.34 13.32 -17.93
N ALA A 296 -17.15 13.97 -19.09
CA ALA A 296 -18.14 14.85 -19.70
C ALA A 296 -19.53 14.23 -19.85
N GLN A 297 -19.59 12.95 -20.26
CA GLN A 297 -20.87 12.24 -20.39
C GLN A 297 -21.55 11.97 -19.05
N LEU A 298 -20.78 11.61 -18.02
CA LEU A 298 -21.30 11.38 -16.68
C LEU A 298 -21.64 12.70 -15.99
N TRP A 299 -20.85 13.74 -16.27
CA TRP A 299 -21.12 15.10 -15.80
C TRP A 299 -22.49 15.59 -16.24
N GLY A 300 -22.85 15.40 -17.53
CA GLY A 300 -24.15 15.77 -18.05
C GLY A 300 -25.34 14.95 -17.54
N LYS A 301 -25.08 13.73 -17.08
CA LYS A 301 -26.10 12.80 -16.56
C LYS A 301 -26.30 12.87 -15.04
N THR A 302 -25.39 13.52 -14.31
CA THR A 302 -25.43 13.62 -12.85
C THR A 302 -25.65 15.05 -12.41
N LYS A 303 -26.21 15.22 -11.22
CA LYS A 303 -26.48 16.52 -10.63
C LYS A 303 -25.47 16.88 -9.54
N TRP A 304 -25.08 15.91 -8.74
CA TRP A 304 -24.19 16.07 -7.61
C TRP A 304 -22.84 15.39 -7.91
N ARG A 305 -21.74 16.09 -7.68
CA ARG A 305 -20.40 15.58 -8.00
C ARG A 305 -19.48 15.85 -6.85
N HIS A 306 -18.77 14.82 -6.40
CA HIS A 306 -17.87 14.90 -5.26
C HIS A 306 -16.55 14.23 -5.59
N LEU A 307 -15.47 15.01 -5.61
CA LEU A 307 -14.09 14.54 -5.72
C LEU A 307 -13.45 14.52 -4.34
N LYS A 308 -12.92 13.39 -3.95
CA LYS A 308 -12.22 13.16 -2.68
C LYS A 308 -10.78 12.81 -2.95
N MET A 309 -9.86 13.33 -2.09
CA MET A 309 -8.43 13.12 -2.20
C MET A 309 -7.75 13.24 -0.82
N GLY A 310 -6.56 12.64 -0.68
CA GLY A 310 -5.67 12.71 0.48
C GLY A 310 -4.39 13.46 0.18
N HIS A 311 -3.24 12.85 0.49
CA HIS A 311 -1.88 13.31 0.24
C HIS A 311 -1.46 14.57 1.00
N VAL A 312 -2.33 15.56 1.11
CA VAL A 312 -2.02 16.80 1.81
C VAL A 312 -2.37 16.63 3.29
N HIS A 313 -1.41 16.17 4.08
CA HIS A 313 -1.57 15.89 5.51
C HIS A 313 -1.84 17.16 6.35
N HIS A 314 -2.02 18.32 5.72
CA HIS A 314 -2.24 19.58 6.40
C HIS A 314 -3.16 20.53 5.62
N LYS A 315 -3.84 21.41 6.34
CA LYS A 315 -4.83 22.34 5.80
C LYS A 315 -4.25 23.62 5.16
N ASN A 316 -2.99 23.65 4.77
CA ASN A 316 -2.35 24.91 4.39
C ASN A 316 -2.67 25.35 2.97
N ALA A 317 -3.19 26.58 2.89
CA ALA A 317 -3.24 27.34 1.67
C ALA A 317 -1.81 27.71 1.22
N ARG A 318 -1.42 27.31 0.02
CA ARG A 318 -0.25 27.89 -0.64
C ARG A 318 -0.44 29.41 -0.76
N ASN A 319 0.55 30.20 -0.32
CA ASN A 319 0.58 31.66 -0.39
C ASN A 319 -0.41 32.41 0.51
N GLY A 320 -0.75 31.89 1.69
CA GLY A 320 -1.50 32.64 2.70
C GLY A 320 -2.95 33.00 2.32
N LYS A 321 -3.47 32.47 1.20
CA LYS A 321 -4.86 32.58 0.85
C LYS A 321 -5.55 31.25 1.15
N SER A 322 -6.41 31.24 2.15
CA SER A 322 -7.32 30.13 2.38
C SER A 322 -8.24 29.99 1.17
N LEU A 323 -8.03 28.94 0.38
CA LEU A 323 -8.95 28.55 -0.71
C LEU A 323 -10.09 27.68 -0.18
N VAL A 324 -10.15 27.52 1.13
CA VAL A 324 -10.97 26.51 1.77
C VAL A 324 -11.78 27.18 2.86
N THR A 325 -13.08 27.12 2.76
CA THR A 325 -13.94 27.26 3.92
C THR A 325 -13.73 26.02 4.78
N SER A 326 -12.74 26.08 5.68
CA SER A 326 -12.50 24.97 6.61
C SER A 326 -13.50 25.07 7.74
N ASP A 327 -14.31 24.03 7.89
CA ASP A 327 -14.66 23.63 9.25
C ASP A 327 -13.43 22.92 9.87
N GLN A 328 -13.42 22.65 11.14
CA GLN A 328 -12.26 22.06 11.85
C GLN A 328 -11.87 20.67 11.35
N ASN A 329 -12.61 20.07 10.42
CA ASN A 329 -12.68 18.65 10.09
C ASN A 329 -12.23 18.29 8.66
N GLY A 330 -11.64 19.17 7.91
CA GLY A 330 -11.21 18.92 6.53
C GLY A 330 -11.30 20.17 5.67
N GLY A 331 -10.73 20.14 4.48
CA GLY A 331 -10.78 21.24 3.54
C GLY A 331 -11.63 20.89 2.34
N TRP A 332 -12.72 21.60 2.11
CA TRP A 332 -13.55 21.40 0.94
C TRP A 332 -13.86 22.71 0.22
N VAL A 333 -14.05 22.63 -1.10
CA VAL A 333 -14.47 23.74 -1.94
C VAL A 333 -15.54 23.25 -2.89
N GLU A 334 -16.66 23.96 -2.96
CA GLU A 334 -17.61 23.78 -4.04
C GLU A 334 -17.31 24.77 -5.17
N ASN A 335 -17.01 24.25 -6.36
CA ASN A 335 -16.65 25.01 -7.51
C ASN A 335 -17.48 24.58 -8.73
N HIS A 336 -18.43 25.44 -9.15
CA HIS A 336 -19.26 25.23 -10.33
C HIS A 336 -19.86 23.82 -10.45
N GLY A 337 -20.44 23.33 -9.36
CA GLY A 337 -21.13 22.03 -9.31
C GLY A 337 -20.23 20.82 -9.11
N LEU A 338 -19.00 21.01 -8.67
CA LEU A 338 -18.10 19.98 -8.15
C LEU A 338 -17.73 20.33 -6.72
N LEU A 339 -18.04 19.46 -5.78
CA LEU A 339 -17.46 19.47 -4.44
C LEU A 339 -16.09 18.80 -4.49
N VAL A 340 -15.05 19.50 -4.10
CA VAL A 340 -13.67 19.01 -4.00
C VAL A 340 -13.26 18.98 -2.55
N GLU A 341 -12.83 17.85 -2.05
CA GLU A 341 -12.50 17.67 -0.63
C GLU A 341 -11.18 16.96 -0.43
N TYR A 342 -10.27 17.58 0.36
CA TYR A 342 -9.11 16.92 0.93
C TYR A 342 -9.49 16.28 2.25
N LEU A 343 -9.27 14.98 2.34
CA LEU A 343 -9.57 14.21 3.54
C LEU A 343 -8.36 14.19 4.48
N PRO A 344 -8.57 14.10 5.78
CA PRO A 344 -7.49 14.00 6.75
C PRO A 344 -6.74 12.68 6.59
N ALA A 345 -5.44 12.70 6.86
CA ALA A 345 -4.62 11.52 6.99
C ALA A 345 -4.97 10.77 8.29
N LEU A 346 -4.87 9.44 8.25
CA LEU A 346 -5.03 8.61 9.45
C LEU A 346 -3.71 8.49 10.23
N SER A 347 -2.57 8.66 9.55
CA SER A 347 -1.24 8.60 10.13
C SER A 347 -0.92 9.77 11.05
N ALA A 348 -0.01 9.56 12.00
CA ALA A 348 0.56 10.63 12.81
C ALA A 348 1.56 11.48 12.00
N THR A 349 2.03 12.57 12.59
CA THR A 349 3.13 13.37 12.04
C THR A 349 4.45 12.63 12.26
N ASP A 350 5.20 12.35 11.20
CA ASP A 350 6.55 11.78 11.27
C ASP A 350 7.63 12.87 11.45
N ALA A 351 8.89 12.46 11.62
CA ALA A 351 10.02 13.35 11.82
C ALA A 351 10.24 14.30 10.62
N TRP A 352 10.05 13.82 9.38
CA TRP A 352 10.19 14.64 8.18
C TRP A 352 9.12 15.75 8.14
N HIS A 353 7.85 15.40 8.36
CA HIS A 353 6.74 16.37 8.41
C HIS A 353 6.95 17.40 9.52
N ALA A 354 7.36 16.95 10.71
CA ALA A 354 7.67 17.83 11.85
C ALA A 354 8.79 18.81 11.50
N SER A 355 9.88 18.33 10.88
CA SER A 355 11.03 19.17 10.46
C SER A 355 10.66 20.22 9.42
N LYS A 356 9.62 19.99 8.62
CA LYS A 356 9.11 20.92 7.60
C LYS A 356 7.99 21.83 8.12
N GLY A 357 7.61 21.70 9.39
CA GLY A 357 6.55 22.49 10.00
C GLY A 357 5.13 22.04 9.62
N PHE A 358 4.96 20.84 9.08
CA PHE A 358 3.67 20.23 8.80
C PHE A 358 3.12 19.54 10.07
N ILE A 359 2.71 20.36 11.02
CA ILE A 359 2.27 19.94 12.36
C ILE A 359 0.84 20.39 12.64
N GLY A 360 0.19 19.77 13.63
CA GLY A 360 -1.11 20.18 14.14
C GLY A 360 -2.31 19.78 13.28
N SER A 361 -2.12 18.89 12.29
CA SER A 361 -3.24 18.29 11.57
C SER A 361 -3.92 17.23 12.43
N GLN A 362 -5.25 17.25 12.44
CA GLN A 362 -6.03 16.19 13.07
C GLN A 362 -5.99 14.92 12.23
N GLN A 363 -5.66 13.80 12.85
CA GLN A 363 -5.76 12.48 12.24
C GLN A 363 -7.17 11.98 12.39
N ALA A 364 -7.78 11.54 11.29
CA ALA A 364 -9.16 11.06 11.32
C ALA A 364 -9.52 10.20 10.11
N MET A 365 -10.58 9.43 10.25
CA MET A 365 -11.29 8.81 9.13
C MET A 365 -12.59 9.56 8.87
N THR A 366 -12.95 9.68 7.60
CA THR A 366 -14.17 10.40 7.20
C THR A 366 -15.18 9.43 6.60
N GLY A 367 -16.46 9.60 6.97
CA GLY A 367 -17.59 8.89 6.39
C GLY A 367 -18.56 9.85 5.72
N PHE A 368 -19.28 9.35 4.73
CA PHE A 368 -20.28 10.12 3.99
C PHE A 368 -21.55 9.29 3.79
N GLU A 369 -22.68 9.98 3.70
CA GLU A 369 -23.92 9.38 3.20
C GLU A 369 -24.48 10.22 2.04
N TYR A 370 -24.86 9.55 0.98
CA TYR A 370 -25.42 10.16 -0.23
C TYR A 370 -26.82 9.63 -0.48
N HIS A 371 -27.75 10.52 -0.69
CA HIS A 371 -29.07 10.16 -1.20
C HIS A 371 -29.07 10.13 -2.72
N LYS A 372 -29.75 9.14 -3.34
CA LYS A 372 -29.79 8.95 -4.80
C LYS A 372 -30.08 10.22 -5.60
N LYS A 373 -30.96 11.10 -5.09
CA LYS A 373 -31.43 12.30 -5.78
C LYS A 373 -31.01 13.62 -5.14
N GLN A 374 -30.61 13.61 -3.86
CA GLN A 374 -30.38 14.83 -3.08
C GLN A 374 -28.90 15.16 -2.89
N GLY A 375 -27.99 14.26 -3.31
CA GLY A 375 -26.56 14.47 -3.13
C GLY A 375 -26.08 14.04 -1.75
N LEU A 376 -25.01 14.68 -1.30
CA LEU A 376 -24.43 14.47 0.04
C LEU A 376 -25.40 14.92 1.13
N ILE A 377 -25.79 14.02 2.02
CA ILE A 377 -26.72 14.30 3.12
C ILE A 377 -26.08 14.25 4.51
N THR A 378 -24.97 13.51 4.64
CA THR A 378 -24.25 13.37 5.92
C THR A 378 -22.76 13.36 5.68
N ARG A 379 -22.01 14.07 6.54
CA ARG A 379 -20.56 13.96 6.67
C ARG A 379 -20.25 13.55 8.11
N LEU A 380 -19.54 12.46 8.26
CA LEU A 380 -19.09 11.94 9.54
C LEU A 380 -17.59 12.12 9.65
N TYR A 381 -17.13 12.50 10.81
CA TYR A 381 -15.71 12.66 11.12
C TYR A 381 -15.42 11.87 12.39
N GLU A 382 -14.42 10.99 12.31
CA GLU A 382 -13.99 10.17 13.44
C GLU A 382 -12.51 10.37 13.70
N PRO A 383 -12.14 11.08 14.78
CA PRO A 383 -10.75 11.27 15.16
C PRO A 383 -10.06 9.93 15.45
N ALA A 384 -8.82 9.80 14.99
CA ALA A 384 -7.99 8.63 15.23
C ALA A 384 -7.18 8.80 16.53
N HIS A 385 -7.55 8.05 17.56
CA HIS A 385 -6.90 8.03 18.86
C HIS A 385 -6.18 6.73 19.15
#